data_2c2fd62e81eeeb43cce7bd588cbe194e
#
_entry.id   2c2fd62e81eeeb43cce7bd588cbe194e
#
_cell.length_a   1.000
_cell.length_b   1.000
_cell.length_c   1.000
_cell.angle_alpha   90.00
_cell.angle_beta   90.00
_cell.angle_gamma   90.00
#
_symmetry.space_group_name_H-M   'P 1'
#
loop_
_entity.id
_entity.type
_entity.pdbx_description
1 polymer ?
#
loop_
_entity_poly.entity_id
_entity_poly.type
_entity_poly.pdbx_seq_one_letter_code
_entity_poly.pdbx_strand_id
1 'polypeptide(L)'
;NDNEKMFNEIIVIASFNEKESLRSILKKISKKYKIVVIDDGSIDSTTKFLRSKKIEFISNKRNLGYEKSLIKVIQYVIKKYPNTKNLITFDADGEHKTTDLEAILKFCKSQNPNLLICNRKNIIRFSEKIVNFFFKLKFNIEDPLSGLKVYDLKILRKYIKEIKTRYFFVDLASNICRNNHKVLNFPIKCKIIKNRKARVGNSIFTNIKIL
;
A
#
# COMPACT_ATOMS: atom_id res chain seq x y z
N ASN A 1 -1.39 28.25 6.58
CA ASN A 1 -0.63 27.29 7.42
C ASN A 1 -1.36 25.95 7.44
N ASP A 2 -1.16 25.12 6.40
CA ASP A 2 -1.73 23.76 6.32
C ASP A 2 -1.01 22.73 7.22
N ASN A 3 -0.06 23.17 8.04
CA ASN A 3 0.81 22.29 8.83
C ASN A 3 0.19 21.76 10.13
N GLU A 4 -1.04 22.13 10.47
CA GLU A 4 -1.67 21.71 11.74
C GLU A 4 -2.89 20.80 11.56
N LYS A 5 -3.27 20.46 10.34
CA LYS A 5 -4.40 19.53 10.16
C LYS A 5 -3.96 18.11 10.50
N MET A 6 -4.27 17.70 11.73
CA MET A 6 -3.99 16.34 12.20
C MET A 6 -5.00 15.35 11.56
N PHE A 7 -4.48 14.43 10.76
CA PHE A 7 -5.24 13.32 10.23
C PHE A 7 -4.86 12.04 10.98
N ASN A 8 -5.82 11.35 11.54
CA ASN A 8 -5.55 10.06 12.19
C ASN A 8 -5.08 9.02 11.17
N GLU A 9 -5.69 9.03 9.99
CA GLU A 9 -5.39 8.09 8.90
C GLU A 9 -5.16 8.85 7.58
N ILE A 10 -4.12 8.47 6.85
CA ILE A 10 -3.86 8.92 5.48
C ILE A 10 -3.77 7.71 4.55
N ILE A 11 -4.54 7.75 3.47
CA ILE A 11 -4.51 6.72 2.42
C ILE A 11 -3.55 7.18 1.32
N VAL A 12 -2.58 6.35 0.97
CA VAL A 12 -1.69 6.56 -0.17
C VAL A 12 -2.02 5.59 -1.29
N ILE A 13 -2.07 6.11 -2.53
CA ILE A 13 -2.41 5.33 -3.72
C ILE A 13 -1.35 5.58 -4.78
N ALA A 14 -0.68 4.51 -5.24
CA ALA A 14 0.20 4.58 -6.40
C ALA A 14 -0.60 4.23 -7.67
N SER A 15 -0.52 5.09 -8.69
CA SER A 15 -1.29 4.97 -9.94
C SER A 15 -0.38 5.12 -11.15
N PHE A 16 -0.56 4.25 -12.15
CA PHE A 16 0.06 4.36 -13.45
C PHE A 16 -0.92 3.90 -14.53
N ASN A 17 -1.41 4.84 -15.34
CA ASN A 17 -2.42 4.59 -16.38
C ASN A 17 -3.69 3.89 -15.83
N GLU A 18 -4.21 4.37 -14.69
CA GLU A 18 -5.34 3.77 -13.97
C GLU A 18 -6.46 4.80 -13.72
N LYS A 19 -6.62 5.77 -14.61
CA LYS A 19 -7.57 6.89 -14.43
C LYS A 19 -8.97 6.43 -14.07
N GLU A 20 -9.53 5.43 -14.77
CA GLU A 20 -10.92 5.03 -14.58
C GLU A 20 -11.12 4.23 -13.27
N SER A 21 -10.22 3.30 -12.94
CA SER A 21 -10.27 2.58 -11.67
C SER A 21 -10.05 3.53 -10.49
N LEU A 22 -9.07 4.44 -10.59
CA LEU A 22 -8.81 5.48 -9.60
C LEU A 22 -10.01 6.39 -9.39
N ARG A 23 -10.69 6.81 -10.47
CA ARG A 23 -11.95 7.57 -10.41
C ARG A 23 -13.02 6.82 -9.61
N SER A 24 -13.18 5.52 -9.87
CA SER A 24 -14.15 4.67 -9.15
C SER A 24 -13.83 4.55 -7.68
N ILE A 25 -12.53 4.37 -7.32
CA ILE A 25 -12.06 4.28 -5.95
C ILE A 25 -12.33 5.58 -5.19
N LEU A 26 -11.90 6.72 -5.76
CA LEU A 26 -12.04 8.03 -5.12
C LEU A 26 -13.49 8.44 -4.88
N LYS A 27 -14.43 8.01 -5.74
CA LYS A 27 -15.87 8.21 -5.53
C LYS A 27 -16.43 7.44 -4.33
N LYS A 28 -15.83 6.28 -4.02
CA LYS A 28 -16.31 5.34 -2.99
C LYS A 28 -15.64 5.56 -1.63
N ILE A 29 -14.42 6.09 -1.60
CA ILE A 29 -13.74 6.39 -0.35
C ILE A 29 -14.41 7.60 0.30
N SER A 30 -14.77 7.45 1.57
CA SER A 30 -15.40 8.52 2.33
C SER A 30 -14.51 9.77 2.37
N LYS A 31 -15.12 10.95 2.22
CA LYS A 31 -14.45 12.27 2.29
C LYS A 31 -13.76 12.54 3.65
N LYS A 32 -14.04 11.74 4.67
CA LYS A 32 -13.38 11.85 5.99
C LYS A 32 -11.91 11.46 5.99
N TYR A 33 -11.47 10.71 4.96
CA TYR A 33 -10.07 10.29 4.86
C TYR A 33 -9.26 11.25 4.01
N LYS A 34 -8.06 11.57 4.48
CA LYS A 34 -7.06 12.25 3.65
C LYS A 34 -6.47 11.23 2.67
N ILE A 35 -6.46 11.59 1.39
CA ILE A 35 -5.90 10.77 0.32
C ILE A 35 -4.75 11.53 -0.31
N VAL A 36 -3.63 10.85 -0.54
CA VAL A 36 -2.49 11.34 -1.31
C VAL A 36 -2.17 10.34 -2.40
N VAL A 37 -2.18 10.78 -3.65
CA VAL A 37 -1.90 9.93 -4.80
C VAL A 37 -0.48 10.18 -5.29
N ILE A 38 0.23 9.14 -5.73
CA ILE A 38 1.39 9.30 -6.60
C ILE A 38 1.05 8.82 -8.00
N ASP A 39 1.19 9.74 -8.95
CA ASP A 39 1.08 9.45 -10.38
C ASP A 39 2.47 9.08 -10.91
N ASP A 40 2.65 7.83 -11.26
CA ASP A 40 3.95 7.28 -11.70
C ASP A 40 4.24 7.55 -13.19
N GLY A 41 4.00 8.78 -13.65
CA GLY A 41 4.27 9.19 -15.02
C GLY A 41 3.19 8.70 -16.01
N SER A 42 1.92 8.76 -15.63
CA SER A 42 0.81 8.35 -16.49
C SER A 42 0.66 9.21 -17.74
N ILE A 43 0.23 8.59 -18.83
CA ILE A 43 -0.08 9.24 -20.12
C ILE A 43 -1.58 9.26 -20.44
N ASP A 44 -2.42 8.63 -19.62
CA ASP A 44 -3.89 8.49 -19.79
C ASP A 44 -4.72 9.62 -19.20
N SER A 45 -4.15 10.81 -19.01
CA SER A 45 -4.78 11.97 -18.38
C SER A 45 -5.10 11.80 -16.87
N THR A 46 -4.50 10.83 -16.17
CA THR A 46 -4.63 10.66 -14.72
C THR A 46 -4.29 11.96 -13.98
N THR A 47 -3.17 12.61 -14.31
CA THR A 47 -2.76 13.88 -13.69
C THR A 47 -3.81 15.00 -13.86
N LYS A 48 -4.39 15.16 -15.07
CA LYS A 48 -5.45 16.13 -15.34
C LYS A 48 -6.68 15.86 -14.48
N PHE A 49 -7.06 14.59 -14.36
CA PHE A 49 -8.17 14.16 -13.52
C PHE A 49 -7.94 14.50 -12.05
N LEU A 50 -6.77 14.19 -11.49
CA LEU A 50 -6.44 14.47 -10.08
C LEU A 50 -6.51 15.98 -9.78
N ARG A 51 -5.96 16.82 -10.67
CA ARG A 51 -6.06 18.29 -10.56
C ARG A 51 -7.51 18.77 -10.57
N SER A 52 -8.33 18.29 -11.51
CA SER A 52 -9.75 18.70 -11.61
C SER A 52 -10.58 18.34 -10.38
N LYS A 53 -10.19 17.30 -9.65
CA LYS A 53 -10.85 16.85 -8.41
C LYS A 53 -10.23 17.43 -7.15
N LYS A 54 -9.19 18.27 -7.26
CA LYS A 54 -8.44 18.86 -6.13
C LYS A 54 -7.90 17.78 -5.17
N ILE A 55 -7.57 16.61 -5.72
CA ILE A 55 -6.93 15.53 -4.95
C ILE A 55 -5.46 15.89 -4.77
N GLU A 56 -4.95 15.75 -3.56
CA GLU A 56 -3.52 15.92 -3.32
C GLU A 56 -2.73 14.80 -3.99
N PHE A 57 -1.74 15.18 -4.78
CA PHE A 57 -0.89 14.21 -5.46
C PHE A 57 0.52 14.73 -5.71
N ILE A 58 1.44 13.80 -5.92
CA ILE A 58 2.77 14.04 -6.48
C ILE A 58 2.92 13.23 -7.76
N SER A 59 3.79 13.66 -8.68
CA SER A 59 4.00 12.99 -9.97
C SER A 59 5.46 12.67 -10.21
N ASN A 60 5.72 11.55 -10.85
CA ASN A 60 7.00 11.23 -11.45
C ASN A 60 7.04 11.73 -12.90
N LYS A 61 8.22 12.15 -13.37
CA LYS A 61 8.41 12.55 -14.78
C LYS A 61 8.30 11.37 -15.75
N ARG A 62 8.54 10.13 -15.28
CA ARG A 62 8.46 8.87 -16.01
C ARG A 62 8.08 7.75 -15.06
N ASN A 63 7.68 6.60 -15.59
CA ASN A 63 7.41 5.41 -14.79
C ASN A 63 8.69 4.95 -14.08
N LEU A 64 8.64 4.92 -12.75
CA LEU A 64 9.72 4.44 -11.87
C LEU A 64 9.42 3.05 -11.30
N GLY A 65 8.18 2.58 -11.46
CA GLY A 65 7.65 1.35 -10.90
C GLY A 65 6.97 1.53 -9.55
N TYR A 66 6.08 0.59 -9.25
CA TYR A 66 5.17 0.64 -8.10
C TYR A 66 5.88 0.89 -6.77
N GLU A 67 6.91 0.11 -6.45
CA GLU A 67 7.57 0.21 -5.14
C GLU A 67 8.29 1.54 -4.95
N LYS A 68 9.05 2.00 -5.94
CA LYS A 68 9.75 3.30 -5.87
C LYS A 68 8.76 4.46 -5.72
N SER A 69 7.66 4.40 -6.45
CA SER A 69 6.61 5.40 -6.36
C SER A 69 5.95 5.40 -5.00
N LEU A 70 5.66 4.21 -4.46
CA LEU A 70 5.04 4.11 -3.15
C LEU A 70 5.97 4.59 -2.03
N ILE A 71 7.27 4.26 -2.08
CA ILE A 71 8.27 4.81 -1.14
C ILE A 71 8.26 6.35 -1.17
N LYS A 72 8.22 6.93 -2.38
CA LYS A 72 8.25 8.38 -2.56
C LYS A 72 7.03 9.07 -1.95
N VAL A 73 5.82 8.53 -2.15
CA VAL A 73 4.61 9.12 -1.54
C VAL A 73 4.57 8.91 -0.03
N ILE A 74 5.06 7.78 0.47
CA ILE A 74 5.20 7.54 1.91
C ILE A 74 6.14 8.56 2.54
N GLN A 75 7.31 8.80 1.95
CA GLN A 75 8.26 9.81 2.42
C GLN A 75 7.67 11.23 2.39
N TYR A 76 6.90 11.55 1.36
CA TYR A 76 6.15 12.81 1.27
C TYR A 76 5.16 12.95 2.43
N VAL A 77 4.36 11.91 2.71
CA VAL A 77 3.39 11.92 3.82
C VAL A 77 4.09 12.05 5.17
N ILE A 78 5.17 11.30 5.40
CA ILE A 78 5.95 11.37 6.64
C ILE A 78 6.46 12.79 6.89
N LYS A 79 6.91 13.49 5.84
CA LYS A 79 7.42 14.87 5.94
C LYS A 79 6.30 15.88 6.16
N LYS A 80 5.21 15.77 5.40
CA LYS A 80 4.13 16.77 5.39
C LYS A 80 3.13 16.58 6.54
N TYR A 81 2.91 15.34 6.97
CA TYR A 81 1.90 14.98 7.98
C TYR A 81 2.53 14.17 9.12
N PRO A 82 3.48 14.74 9.87
CA PRO A 82 4.28 14.01 10.87
C PRO A 82 3.46 13.46 12.04
N ASN A 83 2.30 14.04 12.31
CA ASN A 83 1.43 13.70 13.44
C ASN A 83 0.34 12.68 13.08
N THR A 84 0.32 12.17 11.86
CA THR A 84 -0.60 11.09 11.45
C THR A 84 -0.29 9.81 12.21
N LYS A 85 -1.33 9.13 12.69
CA LYS A 85 -1.16 7.86 13.41
C LYS A 85 -0.91 6.71 12.43
N ASN A 86 -1.78 6.54 11.44
CA ASN A 86 -1.74 5.41 10.52
C ASN A 86 -1.61 5.85 9.06
N LEU A 87 -0.74 5.16 8.32
CA LEU A 87 -0.67 5.27 6.88
C LEU A 87 -1.22 3.98 6.26
N ILE A 88 -2.12 4.14 5.29
CA ILE A 88 -2.77 3.03 4.60
C ILE A 88 -2.30 3.02 3.15
N THR A 89 -1.70 1.91 2.69
CA THR A 89 -1.45 1.70 1.27
C THR A 89 -2.66 1.09 0.61
N PHE A 90 -3.06 1.58 -0.56
CA PHE A 90 -4.23 1.11 -1.30
C PHE A 90 -3.93 1.09 -2.80
N ASP A 91 -4.23 -0.02 -3.48
CA ASP A 91 -3.95 -0.14 -4.91
C ASP A 91 -4.96 0.59 -5.78
N ALA A 92 -4.48 1.25 -6.85
CA ALA A 92 -5.33 1.98 -7.81
C ALA A 92 -6.12 1.07 -8.74
N ASP A 93 -5.87 -0.23 -8.73
CA ASP A 93 -6.38 -1.18 -9.71
C ASP A 93 -7.84 -1.63 -9.52
N GLY A 94 -8.42 -1.32 -8.37
CA GLY A 94 -9.81 -1.68 -8.07
C GLY A 94 -10.01 -3.13 -7.59
N GLU A 95 -8.93 -3.89 -7.34
CA GLU A 95 -9.05 -5.23 -6.75
C GLU A 95 -9.55 -5.17 -5.30
N HIS A 96 -9.11 -4.19 -4.53
CA HIS A 96 -9.55 -4.00 -3.15
C HIS A 96 -10.91 -3.31 -3.07
N LYS A 97 -11.75 -3.78 -2.14
CA LYS A 97 -13.04 -3.13 -1.88
C LYS A 97 -12.86 -1.96 -0.92
N THR A 98 -13.32 -0.80 -1.33
CA THR A 98 -13.31 0.40 -0.47
C THR A 98 -14.21 0.26 0.77
N THR A 99 -15.21 -0.62 0.71
CA THR A 99 -16.11 -0.95 1.83
C THR A 99 -15.40 -1.63 2.99
N ASP A 100 -14.25 -2.29 2.74
CA ASP A 100 -13.51 -3.00 3.77
C ASP A 100 -12.71 -2.03 4.68
N LEU A 101 -12.47 -0.78 4.23
CA LEU A 101 -11.67 0.20 4.98
C LEU A 101 -12.21 0.48 6.38
N GLU A 102 -13.52 0.57 6.57
CA GLU A 102 -14.09 0.86 7.89
C GLU A 102 -13.86 -0.30 8.87
N ALA A 103 -14.05 -1.54 8.41
CA ALA A 103 -13.79 -2.73 9.21
C ALA A 103 -12.30 -2.86 9.57
N ILE A 104 -11.42 -2.60 8.61
CA ILE A 104 -9.97 -2.60 8.78
C ILE A 104 -9.56 -1.57 9.84
N LEU A 105 -10.07 -0.34 9.74
CA LEU A 105 -9.73 0.73 10.68
C LEU A 105 -10.33 0.50 12.07
N LYS A 106 -11.54 -0.06 12.15
CA LYS A 106 -12.12 -0.49 13.43
C LYS A 106 -11.24 -1.54 14.11
N PHE A 107 -10.76 -2.51 13.34
CA PHE A 107 -9.83 -3.54 13.82
C PHE A 107 -8.51 -2.92 14.27
N CYS A 108 -7.93 -1.99 13.49
CA CYS A 108 -6.72 -1.27 13.90
C CYS A 108 -6.90 -0.50 15.21
N LYS A 109 -8.04 0.15 15.41
CA LYS A 109 -8.33 0.88 16.65
C LYS A 109 -8.40 -0.05 17.87
N SER A 110 -8.99 -1.24 17.71
CA SER A 110 -9.13 -2.20 18.82
C SER A 110 -7.83 -2.95 19.12
N GLN A 111 -7.06 -3.31 18.10
CA GLN A 111 -5.88 -4.15 18.23
C GLN A 111 -4.56 -3.39 18.31
N ASN A 112 -4.55 -2.14 17.83
CA ASN A 112 -3.38 -1.25 17.78
C ASN A 112 -2.10 -1.95 17.21
N PRO A 113 -2.15 -2.52 16.00
CA PRO A 113 -0.98 -3.15 15.39
C PRO A 113 0.03 -2.11 14.92
N ASN A 114 1.33 -2.49 14.89
CA ASN A 114 2.35 -1.69 14.23
C ASN A 114 2.32 -1.87 12.69
N LEU A 115 1.90 -3.05 12.24
CA LEU A 115 1.61 -3.36 10.85
C LEU A 115 0.39 -4.28 10.77
N LEU A 116 -0.60 -3.91 9.98
CA LEU A 116 -1.70 -4.78 9.58
C LEU A 116 -1.58 -5.11 8.11
N ILE A 117 -1.55 -6.40 7.78
CA ILE A 117 -1.53 -6.90 6.41
C ILE A 117 -2.93 -7.42 6.08
N CYS A 118 -3.55 -6.84 5.06
CA CYS A 118 -4.86 -7.29 4.60
C CYS A 118 -4.67 -8.44 3.62
N ASN A 119 -4.73 -9.67 4.13
CA ASN A 119 -4.44 -10.88 3.37
C ASN A 119 -5.60 -11.25 2.44
N ARG A 120 -5.27 -11.45 1.16
CA ARG A 120 -6.22 -11.83 0.10
C ARG A 120 -6.54 -13.33 0.21
N LYS A 121 -7.81 -13.68 0.40
CA LYS A 121 -8.24 -15.08 0.50
C LYS A 121 -8.17 -15.85 -0.83
N ASN A 122 -8.19 -15.14 -1.96
CA ASN A 122 -8.23 -15.69 -3.30
C ASN A 122 -6.95 -15.40 -4.10
N ILE A 123 -5.81 -15.80 -3.55
CA ILE A 123 -4.51 -15.71 -4.25
C ILE A 123 -4.51 -16.71 -5.40
N ILE A 124 -4.24 -16.21 -6.60
CA ILE A 124 -4.34 -17.02 -7.83
C ILE A 124 -2.98 -17.51 -8.28
N ARG A 125 -1.87 -16.81 -7.97
CA ARG A 125 -0.57 -17.11 -8.53
C ARG A 125 0.21 -18.10 -7.69
N PHE A 126 0.78 -19.09 -8.36
CA PHE A 126 1.61 -20.12 -7.70
C PHE A 126 2.82 -19.51 -6.97
N SER A 127 3.49 -18.53 -7.60
CA SER A 127 4.63 -17.81 -7.00
C SER A 127 4.27 -17.10 -5.70
N GLU A 128 3.10 -16.46 -5.64
CA GLU A 128 2.62 -15.80 -4.43
C GLU A 128 2.35 -16.80 -3.30
N LYS A 129 1.84 -18.00 -3.64
CA LYS A 129 1.63 -19.07 -2.64
C LYS A 129 2.93 -19.54 -1.99
N ILE A 130 4.02 -19.65 -2.76
CA ILE A 130 5.33 -20.03 -2.24
C ILE A 130 5.84 -18.97 -1.25
N VAL A 131 5.81 -17.69 -1.65
CA VAL A 131 6.23 -16.59 -0.77
C VAL A 131 5.39 -16.55 0.51
N ASN A 132 4.07 -16.69 0.38
CA ASN A 132 3.16 -16.71 1.51
C ASN A 132 3.44 -17.88 2.48
N PHE A 133 3.74 -19.06 1.95
CA PHE A 133 4.09 -20.21 2.77
C PHE A 133 5.33 -19.95 3.64
N PHE A 134 6.42 -19.44 3.04
CA PHE A 134 7.63 -19.11 3.80
C PHE A 134 7.39 -18.01 4.83
N PHE A 135 6.66 -16.96 4.47
CA PHE A 135 6.36 -15.87 5.39
C PHE A 135 5.43 -16.29 6.53
N LYS A 136 4.50 -17.18 6.26
CA LYS A 136 3.63 -17.76 7.28
C LYS A 136 4.42 -18.57 8.30
N LEU A 137 5.33 -19.42 7.82
CA LEU A 137 6.18 -20.23 8.72
C LEU A 137 7.12 -19.38 9.58
N LYS A 138 7.77 -18.36 8.98
CA LYS A 138 8.81 -17.59 9.66
C LYS A 138 8.28 -16.45 10.51
N PHE A 139 7.24 -15.78 10.07
CA PHE A 139 6.75 -14.52 10.64
C PHE A 139 5.26 -14.51 10.97
N ASN A 140 4.55 -15.60 10.73
CA ASN A 140 3.09 -15.68 10.83
C ASN A 140 2.34 -14.63 9.96
N ILE A 141 2.95 -14.26 8.81
CA ILE A 141 2.38 -13.34 7.81
C ILE A 141 1.78 -14.18 6.68
N GLU A 142 0.49 -13.95 6.39
CA GLU A 142 -0.23 -14.76 5.40
C GLU A 142 -0.11 -14.26 3.96
N ASP A 143 0.02 -12.94 3.73
CA ASP A 143 0.10 -12.35 2.40
C ASP A 143 1.00 -11.10 2.38
N PRO A 144 2.33 -11.25 2.44
CA PRO A 144 3.27 -10.13 2.46
C PRO A 144 3.22 -9.27 1.18
N LEU A 145 2.68 -9.82 0.09
CA LEU A 145 2.58 -9.16 -1.21
C LEU A 145 1.27 -8.38 -1.41
N SER A 146 0.36 -8.42 -0.45
CA SER A 146 -0.87 -7.61 -0.52
C SER A 146 -0.53 -6.12 -0.60
N GLY A 147 -1.17 -5.39 -1.52
CA GLY A 147 -1.03 -3.93 -1.64
C GLY A 147 -1.77 -3.15 -0.56
N LEU A 148 -2.74 -3.77 0.11
CA LEU A 148 -3.51 -3.14 1.18
C LEU A 148 -2.92 -3.46 2.54
N LYS A 149 -2.29 -2.46 3.15
CA LYS A 149 -1.65 -2.55 4.48
C LYS A 149 -1.92 -1.29 5.28
N VAL A 150 -1.93 -1.42 6.60
CA VAL A 150 -1.97 -0.29 7.52
C VAL A 150 -0.69 -0.30 8.36
N TYR A 151 0.02 0.79 8.34
CA TYR A 151 1.27 0.98 9.07
C TYR A 151 1.07 2.02 10.18
N ASP A 152 1.54 1.73 11.38
CA ASP A 152 1.83 2.79 12.35
C ASP A 152 2.91 3.70 11.76
N LEU A 153 2.62 5.02 11.66
CA LEU A 153 3.53 5.95 10.97
C LEU A 153 4.87 6.11 11.70
N LYS A 154 4.90 5.96 13.02
CA LYS A 154 6.16 6.04 13.80
C LYS A 154 7.08 4.89 13.45
N ILE A 155 6.51 3.67 13.36
CA ILE A 155 7.25 2.47 12.98
C ILE A 155 7.68 2.53 11.52
N LEU A 156 6.80 2.93 10.62
CA LEU A 156 7.13 3.11 9.21
C LEU A 156 8.28 4.11 9.01
N ARG A 157 8.26 5.25 9.72
CA ARG A 157 9.30 6.28 9.68
C ARG A 157 10.67 5.75 10.13
N LYS A 158 10.69 4.87 11.14
CA LYS A 158 11.91 4.26 11.65
C LYS A 158 12.57 3.40 10.58
N TYR A 159 11.81 2.52 9.93
CA TYR A 159 12.37 1.51 9.02
C TYR A 159 12.43 1.90 7.55
N ILE A 160 11.68 2.89 7.10
CA ILE A 160 11.63 3.24 5.67
C ILE A 160 12.99 3.64 5.08
N LYS A 161 13.90 4.17 5.90
CA LYS A 161 15.24 4.60 5.48
C LYS A 161 16.24 3.44 5.41
N GLU A 162 15.98 2.35 6.08
CA GLU A 162 16.87 1.19 6.19
C GLU A 162 16.75 0.24 4.99
N ILE A 163 15.63 0.32 4.26
CA ILE A 163 15.32 -0.61 3.18
C ILE A 163 15.85 -0.08 1.86
N LYS A 164 16.84 -0.78 1.31
CA LYS A 164 17.52 -0.43 0.05
C LYS A 164 17.21 -1.40 -1.10
N THR A 165 16.34 -2.38 -0.88
CA THR A 165 16.10 -3.47 -1.83
C THR A 165 14.96 -3.20 -2.78
N ARG A 166 14.84 -4.02 -3.84
CA ARG A 166 13.71 -4.01 -4.78
C ARG A 166 12.41 -4.55 -4.18
N TYR A 167 12.48 -5.24 -3.03
CA TYR A 167 11.35 -5.90 -2.37
C TYR A 167 10.93 -5.14 -1.11
N PHE A 168 10.76 -3.84 -1.27
CA PHE A 168 10.52 -2.91 -0.17
C PHE A 168 9.48 -3.39 0.84
N PHE A 169 8.32 -3.87 0.38
CA PHE A 169 7.25 -4.28 1.32
C PHE A 169 7.54 -5.56 2.05
N VAL A 170 8.22 -6.48 1.41
CA VAL A 170 8.62 -7.77 1.98
C VAL A 170 9.68 -7.54 3.05
N ASP A 171 10.67 -6.71 2.74
CA ASP A 171 11.75 -6.40 3.67
C ASP A 171 11.28 -5.54 4.84
N LEU A 172 10.38 -4.58 4.58
CA LEU A 172 9.77 -3.78 5.62
C LEU A 172 8.98 -4.65 6.60
N ALA A 173 8.13 -5.54 6.10
CA ALA A 173 7.37 -6.46 6.95
C ALA A 173 8.30 -7.38 7.76
N SER A 174 9.35 -7.91 7.13
CA SER A 174 10.36 -8.74 7.79
C SER A 174 11.09 -7.99 8.91
N ASN A 175 11.51 -6.74 8.65
CA ASN A 175 12.20 -5.92 9.65
C ASN A 175 11.30 -5.58 10.83
N ILE A 176 10.03 -5.25 10.59
CA ILE A 176 9.06 -4.98 11.62
C ILE A 176 8.87 -6.22 12.50
N CYS A 177 8.75 -7.42 11.91
CA CYS A 177 8.63 -8.68 12.65
C CYS A 177 9.89 -9.02 13.45
N ARG A 178 11.08 -8.92 12.84
CA ARG A 178 12.37 -9.23 13.51
C ARG A 178 12.64 -8.34 14.72
N ASN A 179 12.07 -7.14 14.75
CA ASN A 179 12.18 -6.21 15.87
C ASN A 179 11.01 -6.33 16.87
N ASN A 180 10.31 -7.47 16.89
CA ASN A 180 9.23 -7.79 17.82
C ASN A 180 8.07 -6.79 17.85
N HIS A 181 7.81 -6.10 16.73
CA HIS A 181 6.63 -5.26 16.61
C HIS A 181 5.38 -6.10 16.33
N LYS A 182 4.24 -5.61 16.79
CA LYS A 182 2.95 -6.28 16.62
C LYS A 182 2.50 -6.26 15.16
N VAL A 183 2.61 -7.38 14.47
CA VAL A 183 2.12 -7.59 13.10
C VAL A 183 0.91 -8.49 13.13
N LEU A 184 -0.17 -8.07 12.48
CA LEU A 184 -1.43 -8.81 12.41
C LEU A 184 -1.87 -9.00 10.97
N ASN A 185 -2.68 -10.04 10.74
CA ASN A 185 -3.35 -10.34 9.47
C ASN A 185 -4.83 -9.98 9.56
N PHE A 186 -5.40 -9.44 8.50
CA PHE A 186 -6.83 -9.17 8.36
C PHE A 186 -7.34 -9.73 7.04
N PRO A 187 -8.22 -10.74 7.05
CA PRO A 187 -8.66 -11.38 5.81
C PRO A 187 -9.61 -10.49 5.00
N ILE A 188 -9.31 -10.34 3.71
CA ILE A 188 -10.15 -9.60 2.76
C ILE A 188 -10.52 -10.46 1.54
N LYS A 189 -11.60 -10.07 0.86
CA LYS A 189 -11.99 -10.67 -0.43
C LYS A 189 -11.71 -9.66 -1.55
N CYS A 190 -10.74 -9.97 -2.40
CA CYS A 190 -10.43 -9.16 -3.57
C CYS A 190 -11.31 -9.51 -4.77
N LYS A 191 -11.51 -8.54 -5.66
CA LYS A 191 -12.13 -8.77 -6.96
C LYS A 191 -11.11 -9.38 -7.91
N ILE A 192 -11.50 -10.39 -8.65
CA ILE A 192 -10.68 -10.96 -9.71
C ILE A 192 -10.88 -10.12 -10.97
N ILE A 193 -9.86 -9.39 -11.38
CA ILE A 193 -9.87 -8.64 -12.64
C ILE A 193 -9.30 -9.57 -13.72
N LYS A 194 -10.18 -10.10 -14.57
CA LYS A 194 -9.77 -10.92 -15.73
C LYS A 194 -8.94 -10.07 -16.70
N ASN A 195 -7.94 -10.68 -17.35
CA ASN A 195 -7.11 -10.10 -18.42
C ASN A 195 -6.08 -9.04 -18.00
N ARG A 196 -5.65 -8.97 -16.75
CA ARG A 196 -4.60 -8.06 -16.33
C ARG A 196 -3.22 -8.73 -16.39
N LYS A 197 -2.27 -8.10 -17.11
CA LYS A 197 -0.84 -8.48 -17.03
C LYS A 197 -0.33 -8.21 -15.61
N ALA A 198 0.31 -9.20 -15.01
CA ALA A 198 0.89 -9.07 -13.68
C ALA A 198 1.92 -7.96 -13.61
N ARG A 199 1.77 -6.99 -12.71
CA ARG A 199 2.78 -5.93 -12.49
C ARG A 199 4.10 -6.45 -11.93
N VAL A 200 4.09 -7.59 -11.25
CA VAL A 200 5.23 -8.19 -10.53
C VAL A 200 5.51 -9.62 -11.01
N GLY A 201 5.04 -10.02 -12.20
CA GLY A 201 4.95 -11.43 -12.57
C GLY A 201 6.26 -12.13 -12.96
N ASN A 202 7.19 -11.46 -13.63
CA ASN A 202 8.36 -12.13 -14.23
C ASN A 202 9.68 -11.87 -13.49
N SER A 203 9.70 -10.96 -12.52
CA SER A 203 10.92 -10.56 -11.81
C SER A 203 11.13 -11.30 -10.48
N ILE A 204 10.08 -11.83 -9.87
CA ILE A 204 10.17 -12.49 -8.55
C ILE A 204 10.88 -13.84 -8.64
N PHE A 205 10.68 -14.59 -9.73
CA PHE A 205 11.28 -15.93 -9.87
C PHE A 205 12.78 -15.91 -10.17
N THR A 206 13.27 -14.89 -10.86
CA THR A 206 14.69 -14.81 -11.25
C THR A 206 15.60 -14.26 -10.16
N ASN A 207 15.05 -13.70 -9.07
CA ASN A 207 15.85 -13.00 -8.07
C ASN A 207 15.51 -13.33 -6.60
N ILE A 208 14.71 -14.35 -6.32
CA ILE A 208 14.64 -14.92 -4.97
C ILE A 208 15.90 -15.77 -4.81
N LYS A 209 17.02 -15.14 -4.52
CA LYS A 209 18.07 -15.79 -3.76
C LYS A 209 17.47 -15.99 -2.37
N ILE A 210 17.04 -17.20 -2.15
CA ILE A 210 16.53 -17.70 -0.87
C ILE A 210 17.59 -17.34 0.18
N LEU A 211 17.16 -16.54 1.12
CA LEU A 211 17.89 -16.26 2.35
C LEU A 211 18.17 -17.55 3.14
#